data_581641e1a1f5adbf75a81dc3e0fafe7e
#
_entry.id   581641e1a1f5adbf75a81dc3e0fafe7e
#
_cell.length_a   1.000
_cell.length_b   1.000
_cell.length_c   1.000
_cell.angle_alpha   90.00
_cell.angle_beta   90.00
_cell.angle_gamma   90.00
#
_symmetry.space_group_name_H-M   'P 1'
#
loop_
_entity.id
_entity.type
_entity.pdbx_description
1 polymer ?
#
loop_
_entity_poly.entity_id
_entity_poly.type
_entity_poly.pdbx_seq_one_letter_code
_entity_poly.pdbx_strand_id
1 'polypeptide(L)'
;QAKKDFDVDFVTPAPGHEDGTVTAGICKDFNFRPLQYGRGDFAFYVFGKNRWRDGLHQVYIRTAPGADVQSVIKFVLATVKEMVPYADDELYNIDFFDKELGAQYRQESRLSTLISIFTLVAIIISLMGVFGLVLFDTQHRSREIAVRRVMGGSVGDILKMFNAKYIRIVLASFVIAAPLSWWVINRYFAGFAYHTPIHWWVFALSLLIVLAITMLIVTLRSWDAATSNPVDSLKND
;
A
#
# COMPACT_ATOMS: atom_id res chain seq x y z
N GLN A 1 -10.62 -20.44 28.81
CA GLN A 1 -11.53 -19.47 28.14
C GLN A 1 -12.28 -20.18 27.01
N ALA A 2 -11.61 -20.86 26.05
CA ALA A 2 -12.23 -21.59 24.95
C ALA A 2 -13.21 -22.69 25.40
N LYS A 3 -12.94 -23.43 26.50
CA LYS A 3 -13.87 -24.41 27.07
C LYS A 3 -15.19 -23.75 27.54
N LYS A 4 -15.13 -22.49 27.97
CA LYS A 4 -16.29 -21.72 28.45
C LYS A 4 -17.06 -21.07 27.29
N ASP A 5 -16.34 -20.68 26.24
CA ASP A 5 -16.93 -19.94 25.11
C ASP A 5 -17.52 -20.87 24.03
N PHE A 6 -16.99 -22.11 23.89
CA PHE A 6 -17.39 -23.05 22.85
C PHE A 6 -17.94 -24.36 23.39
N ASP A 7 -18.09 -24.54 24.70
CA ASP A 7 -18.56 -25.76 25.35
C ASP A 7 -17.86 -27.04 24.85
N VAL A 8 -16.56 -26.92 24.50
CA VAL A 8 -15.75 -28.01 23.97
C VAL A 8 -15.24 -28.87 25.10
N ASP A 9 -15.69 -30.10 25.16
CA ASP A 9 -15.11 -31.11 26.05
C ASP A 9 -13.92 -31.78 25.32
N PHE A 10 -12.73 -31.70 25.89
CA PHE A 10 -11.50 -32.27 25.32
C PHE A 10 -11.45 -33.78 25.30
N VAL A 11 -12.50 -34.44 25.82
CA VAL A 11 -12.61 -35.89 25.90
C VAL A 11 -13.54 -36.45 24.81
N THR A 12 -14.35 -35.61 24.17
CA THR A 12 -15.24 -36.02 23.10
C THR A 12 -14.53 -36.16 21.75
N PRO A 13 -14.90 -37.10 20.91
CA PRO A 13 -14.41 -37.19 19.53
C PRO A 13 -14.61 -35.87 18.80
N ALA A 14 -13.67 -35.49 17.95
CA ALA A 14 -13.79 -34.28 17.14
C ALA A 14 -15.05 -34.35 16.27
N PRO A 15 -15.85 -33.27 16.12
CA PRO A 15 -17.08 -33.30 15.34
C PRO A 15 -16.83 -33.82 13.91
N GLY A 16 -17.61 -34.83 13.49
CA GLY A 16 -17.48 -35.43 12.16
C GLY A 16 -16.43 -36.54 12.03
N HIS A 17 -15.72 -36.91 13.11
CA HIS A 17 -14.76 -38.03 13.12
C HIS A 17 -15.20 -39.13 14.07
N GLU A 18 -15.72 -40.20 13.47
CA GLU A 18 -16.13 -41.43 14.22
C GLU A 18 -14.93 -42.36 14.50
N ASP A 19 -13.74 -42.01 14.03
CA ASP A 19 -12.51 -42.82 14.11
C ASP A 19 -11.78 -42.75 15.47
N GLY A 20 -12.40 -42.14 16.47
CA GLY A 20 -11.83 -41.99 17.82
C GLY A 20 -10.80 -40.88 17.95
N THR A 21 -10.77 -39.92 17.00
CA THR A 21 -9.90 -38.71 17.09
C THR A 21 -10.38 -37.85 18.26
N VAL A 22 -9.48 -37.57 19.20
CA VAL A 22 -9.76 -36.79 20.40
C VAL A 22 -9.10 -35.40 20.29
N THR A 23 -9.81 -34.35 20.70
CA THR A 23 -9.26 -32.98 20.75
C THR A 23 -8.17 -32.93 21.80
N ALA A 24 -6.91 -32.76 21.38
CA ALA A 24 -5.73 -32.66 22.28
C ALA A 24 -5.56 -31.29 22.91
N GLY A 25 -6.08 -30.26 22.28
CA GLY A 25 -5.98 -28.89 22.79
C GLY A 25 -6.48 -27.83 21.81
N ILE A 26 -6.45 -26.58 22.25
CA ILE A 26 -6.79 -25.42 21.44
C ILE A 26 -5.57 -24.53 21.33
N CYS A 27 -5.18 -24.16 20.13
CA CYS A 27 -4.12 -23.23 19.89
C CYS A 27 -4.65 -21.78 19.78
N LYS A 28 -3.77 -20.82 20.06
CA LYS A 28 -4.09 -19.41 19.86
C LYS A 28 -4.25 -19.14 18.37
N ASP A 29 -5.19 -18.27 18.02
CA ASP A 29 -5.40 -17.81 16.65
C ASP A 29 -4.11 -17.36 15.98
N PHE A 30 -3.89 -17.83 14.76
CA PHE A 30 -2.79 -17.40 13.90
C PHE A 30 -3.30 -17.21 12.46
N ASN A 31 -2.58 -16.41 11.68
CA ASN A 31 -2.94 -16.15 10.30
C ASN A 31 -2.31 -17.21 9.39
N PHE A 32 -3.13 -18.07 8.81
CA PHE A 32 -2.75 -19.13 7.86
C PHE A 32 -3.24 -18.85 6.43
N ARG A 33 -3.95 -17.73 6.25
CA ARG A 33 -4.46 -17.28 4.95
C ARG A 33 -4.10 -15.79 4.76
N PRO A 34 -4.08 -15.30 3.51
CA PRO A 34 -3.96 -13.87 3.22
C PRO A 34 -5.01 -13.05 4.00
N LEU A 35 -4.64 -11.82 4.39
CA LEU A 35 -5.49 -10.93 5.19
C LEU A 35 -6.83 -10.53 4.54
N GLN A 36 -7.02 -10.87 3.27
CA GLN A 36 -8.29 -10.72 2.56
C GLN A 36 -9.37 -11.66 3.09
N TYR A 37 -8.95 -12.84 3.56
CA TYR A 37 -9.87 -13.84 4.09
C TYR A 37 -9.91 -13.76 5.62
N GLY A 38 -11.12 -13.83 6.19
CA GLY A 38 -11.28 -13.97 7.63
C GLY A 38 -10.62 -15.25 8.15
N ARG A 39 -10.30 -15.27 9.43
CA ARG A 39 -9.87 -16.49 10.11
C ARG A 39 -11.03 -17.46 10.06
N GLY A 40 -10.89 -18.54 9.29
CA GLY A 40 -11.83 -19.64 9.29
C GLY A 40 -11.47 -20.66 10.38
N ASP A 41 -12.38 -21.59 10.60
CA ASP A 41 -12.12 -22.73 11.48
C ASP A 41 -10.95 -23.54 10.92
N PHE A 42 -9.99 -23.88 11.79
CA PHE A 42 -8.81 -24.63 11.42
C PHE A 42 -8.51 -25.69 12.47
N ALA A 43 -8.23 -26.91 12.02
CA ALA A 43 -7.85 -28.01 12.89
C ALA A 43 -6.48 -28.58 12.47
N PHE A 44 -5.59 -28.74 13.45
CA PHE A 44 -4.36 -29.49 13.26
C PHE A 44 -4.59 -30.94 13.64
N TYR A 45 -4.29 -31.82 12.73
CA TYR A 45 -4.26 -33.25 13.00
C TYR A 45 -2.83 -33.67 13.32
N VAL A 46 -2.63 -34.19 14.53
CA VAL A 46 -1.32 -34.72 14.94
C VAL A 46 -1.27 -36.19 14.58
N PHE A 47 -0.33 -36.57 13.73
CA PHE A 47 -0.12 -37.96 13.35
C PHE A 47 0.32 -38.77 14.56
N GLY A 48 -0.48 -39.78 14.91
CA GLY A 48 -0.16 -40.77 15.90
C GLY A 48 -0.15 -42.18 15.27
N LYS A 49 -0.79 -43.12 15.93
CA LYS A 49 -0.97 -44.49 15.42
C LYS A 49 -1.95 -44.57 14.24
N ASN A 50 -2.79 -43.54 14.06
CA ASN A 50 -3.76 -43.50 12.97
C ASN A 50 -3.09 -42.94 11.73
N ARG A 51 -2.97 -43.72 10.68
CA ARG A 51 -2.44 -43.30 9.40
C ARG A 51 -3.52 -42.52 8.66
N TRP A 52 -3.21 -41.28 8.28
CA TRP A 52 -4.07 -40.54 7.38
C TRP A 52 -3.99 -41.11 5.96
N ARG A 53 -5.14 -41.13 5.29
CA ARG A 53 -5.31 -41.83 4.00
C ARG A 53 -4.51 -41.19 2.87
N ASP A 54 -4.23 -39.87 2.96
CA ASP A 54 -3.68 -39.08 1.85
C ASP A 54 -2.16 -38.84 1.96
N GLY A 55 -1.50 -39.37 2.98
CA GLY A 55 -0.04 -39.19 3.15
C GLY A 55 0.40 -37.78 3.59
N LEU A 56 1.69 -37.59 3.65
CA LEU A 56 2.30 -36.28 3.93
C LEU A 56 2.57 -35.57 2.60
N HIS A 57 1.92 -34.41 2.41
CA HIS A 57 2.12 -33.62 1.20
C HIS A 57 3.28 -32.64 1.29
N GLN A 58 3.62 -32.17 2.51
CA GLN A 58 4.67 -31.18 2.74
C GLN A 58 5.40 -31.47 4.04
N VAL A 59 6.70 -31.20 4.06
CA VAL A 59 7.55 -31.25 5.25
C VAL A 59 8.20 -29.91 5.45
N TYR A 60 8.02 -29.32 6.64
CA TYR A 60 8.65 -28.08 7.01
C TYR A 60 9.90 -28.32 7.85
N ILE A 61 11.03 -27.78 7.40
CA ILE A 61 12.31 -27.92 8.09
C ILE A 61 12.73 -26.53 8.59
N ARG A 62 12.90 -26.40 9.89
CA ARG A 62 13.43 -25.18 10.50
C ARG A 62 14.93 -25.31 10.71
N THR A 63 15.70 -24.43 10.10
CA THR A 63 17.15 -24.36 10.29
C THR A 63 17.50 -23.58 11.56
N ALA A 64 18.64 -23.91 12.18
CA ALA A 64 19.17 -23.14 13.28
C ALA A 64 19.63 -21.75 12.81
N PRO A 65 19.58 -20.70 13.68
CA PRO A 65 20.11 -19.40 13.34
C PRO A 65 21.59 -19.48 12.95
N GLY A 66 21.96 -18.92 11.78
CA GLY A 66 23.34 -18.94 11.28
C GLY A 66 23.78 -20.23 10.58
N ALA A 67 22.88 -21.20 10.39
CA ALA A 67 23.20 -22.41 9.62
C ALA A 67 23.42 -22.07 8.14
N ASP A 68 24.38 -22.76 7.51
CA ASP A 68 24.54 -22.68 6.06
C ASP A 68 23.39 -23.40 5.34
N VAL A 69 22.48 -22.62 4.82
CA VAL A 69 21.26 -23.08 4.15
C VAL A 69 21.58 -23.99 2.95
N GLN A 70 22.67 -23.71 2.23
CA GLN A 70 23.10 -24.50 1.06
C GLN A 70 23.48 -25.92 1.47
N SER A 71 24.21 -26.06 2.57
CA SER A 71 24.61 -27.36 3.12
C SER A 71 23.40 -28.15 3.63
N VAL A 72 22.43 -27.46 4.27
CA VAL A 72 21.17 -28.08 4.73
C VAL A 72 20.36 -28.59 3.54
N ILE A 73 20.20 -27.80 2.48
CA ILE A 73 19.48 -28.20 1.26
C ILE A 73 20.14 -29.45 0.64
N LYS A 74 21.46 -29.45 0.48
CA LYS A 74 22.18 -30.61 -0.07
C LYS A 74 21.96 -31.85 0.77
N PHE A 75 22.04 -31.72 2.09
CA PHE A 75 21.83 -32.84 3.00
C PHE A 75 20.39 -33.40 2.90
N VAL A 76 19.38 -32.50 2.91
CA VAL A 76 17.99 -32.89 2.81
C VAL A 76 17.71 -33.61 1.48
N LEU A 77 18.17 -33.03 0.36
CA LEU A 77 18.01 -33.66 -0.97
C LEU A 77 18.68 -35.03 -1.06
N ALA A 78 19.87 -35.16 -0.51
CA ALA A 78 20.58 -36.45 -0.51
C ALA A 78 19.79 -37.50 0.31
N THR A 79 19.33 -37.12 1.50
CA THR A 79 18.55 -38.00 2.38
C THR A 79 17.22 -38.41 1.75
N VAL A 80 16.49 -37.45 1.15
CA VAL A 80 15.18 -37.74 0.50
C VAL A 80 15.40 -38.69 -0.70
N LYS A 81 16.43 -38.47 -1.52
CA LYS A 81 16.77 -39.36 -2.65
C LYS A 81 17.15 -40.77 -2.22
N GLU A 82 17.82 -40.90 -1.07
CA GLU A 82 18.14 -42.20 -0.50
C GLU A 82 16.89 -42.94 0.00
N MET A 83 15.95 -42.19 0.63
CA MET A 83 14.73 -42.77 1.19
C MET A 83 13.69 -43.13 0.12
N VAL A 84 13.59 -42.34 -0.93
CA VAL A 84 12.54 -42.47 -1.99
C VAL A 84 13.20 -42.33 -3.38
N PRO A 85 14.00 -43.28 -3.84
CA PRO A 85 14.81 -43.19 -5.07
C PRO A 85 14.00 -43.12 -6.37
N TYR A 86 12.70 -43.44 -6.34
CA TYR A 86 11.80 -43.48 -7.51
C TYR A 86 10.74 -42.41 -7.45
N ALA A 87 10.90 -41.35 -6.64
CA ALA A 87 9.96 -40.26 -6.58
C ALA A 87 10.03 -39.38 -7.82
N ASP A 88 8.89 -38.77 -8.17
CA ASP A 88 8.83 -37.76 -9.21
C ASP A 88 9.67 -36.52 -8.83
N ASP A 89 10.16 -35.79 -9.84
CA ASP A 89 11.01 -34.60 -9.63
C ASP A 89 10.35 -33.52 -8.76
N GLU A 90 9.01 -33.50 -8.71
CA GLU A 90 8.25 -32.60 -7.84
C GLU A 90 8.49 -32.84 -6.34
N LEU A 91 8.75 -34.09 -5.93
CA LEU A 91 9.05 -34.42 -4.53
C LEU A 91 10.39 -33.84 -4.06
N TYR A 92 11.30 -33.57 -4.98
CA TYR A 92 12.61 -33.01 -4.70
C TYR A 92 12.64 -31.47 -4.74
N ASN A 93 11.48 -30.83 -4.90
CA ASN A 93 11.38 -29.37 -4.91
C ASN A 93 11.44 -28.83 -3.47
N ILE A 94 12.50 -28.07 -3.18
CA ILE A 94 12.67 -27.37 -1.92
C ILE A 94 12.42 -25.89 -2.14
N ASP A 95 11.29 -25.40 -1.61
CA ASP A 95 10.97 -23.98 -1.62
C ASP A 95 11.14 -23.36 -0.23
N PHE A 96 11.48 -22.07 -0.21
CA PHE A 96 11.52 -21.31 1.04
C PHE A 96 10.12 -20.87 1.43
N PHE A 97 9.78 -21.06 2.71
CA PHE A 97 8.48 -20.67 3.25
C PHE A 97 8.18 -19.18 3.03
N ASP A 98 9.20 -18.31 3.17
CA ASP A 98 9.05 -16.87 2.91
C ASP A 98 8.69 -16.55 1.45
N LYS A 99 9.21 -17.35 0.49
CA LYS A 99 8.89 -17.22 -0.94
C LYS A 99 7.43 -17.61 -1.20
N GLU A 100 6.95 -18.63 -0.54
CA GLU A 100 5.57 -19.10 -0.66
C GLU A 100 4.59 -18.11 -0.04
N LEU A 101 4.90 -17.59 1.15
CA LEU A 101 4.15 -16.46 1.73
C LEU A 101 4.16 -15.23 0.83
N GLY A 102 5.32 -14.87 0.28
CA GLY A 102 5.44 -13.76 -0.67
C GLY A 102 4.63 -13.98 -1.95
N ALA A 103 4.45 -15.23 -2.40
CA ALA A 103 3.65 -15.56 -3.58
C ALA A 103 2.16 -15.23 -3.38
N GLN A 104 1.64 -15.39 -2.16
CA GLN A 104 0.26 -15.07 -1.82
C GLN A 104 -0.03 -13.56 -1.91
N TYR A 105 0.97 -12.72 -1.68
CA TYR A 105 0.83 -11.25 -1.75
C TYR A 105 1.34 -10.64 -3.06
N ARG A 106 1.71 -11.45 -4.05
CA ARG A 106 2.23 -10.93 -5.33
C ARG A 106 1.21 -10.09 -6.10
N GLN A 107 -0.05 -10.44 -6.01
CA GLN A 107 -1.13 -9.70 -6.68
C GLN A 107 -1.26 -8.30 -6.07
N GLU A 108 -1.30 -8.18 -4.76
CA GLU A 108 -1.38 -6.91 -4.03
C GLU A 108 -0.15 -6.06 -4.26
N SER A 109 1.03 -6.68 -4.27
CA SER A 109 2.29 -5.98 -4.57
C SER A 109 2.32 -5.43 -5.99
N ARG A 110 1.83 -6.18 -6.99
CA ARG A 110 1.69 -5.70 -8.37
C ARG A 110 0.69 -4.55 -8.47
N LEU A 111 -0.46 -4.66 -7.83
CA LEU A 111 -1.46 -3.59 -7.77
C LEU A 111 -0.88 -2.33 -7.13
N SER A 112 -0.18 -2.45 -6.01
CA SER A 112 0.50 -1.33 -5.34
C SER A 112 1.52 -0.65 -6.26
N THR A 113 2.31 -1.43 -6.98
CA THR A 113 3.29 -0.90 -7.94
C THR A 113 2.60 -0.16 -9.10
N LEU A 114 1.54 -0.73 -9.67
CA LEU A 114 0.76 -0.08 -10.73
C LEU A 114 0.14 1.24 -10.24
N ILE A 115 -0.50 1.22 -9.09
CA ILE A 115 -1.08 2.43 -8.48
C ILE A 115 -0.01 3.50 -8.27
N SER A 116 1.17 3.12 -7.79
CA SER A 116 2.29 4.05 -7.57
C SER A 116 2.76 4.71 -8.87
N ILE A 117 2.89 3.92 -9.95
CA ILE A 117 3.30 4.43 -11.26
C ILE A 117 2.23 5.40 -11.82
N PHE A 118 0.95 4.99 -11.80
CA PHE A 118 -0.13 5.86 -12.26
C PHE A 118 -0.26 7.15 -11.43
N THR A 119 -0.05 7.05 -10.11
CA THR A 119 -0.04 8.22 -9.22
C THR A 119 1.09 9.18 -9.60
N LEU A 120 2.30 8.66 -9.87
CA LEU A 120 3.42 9.50 -10.30
C LEU A 120 3.11 10.23 -11.61
N VAL A 121 2.57 9.52 -12.61
CA VAL A 121 2.15 10.11 -13.89
C VAL A 121 1.07 11.18 -13.68
N ALA A 122 0.06 10.90 -12.85
CA ALA A 122 -1.00 11.85 -12.53
C ALA A 122 -0.46 13.12 -11.86
N ILE A 123 0.51 12.98 -10.95
CA ILE A 123 1.18 14.11 -10.30
C ILE A 123 1.90 14.97 -11.36
N ILE A 124 2.67 14.37 -12.27
CA ILE A 124 3.39 15.10 -13.33
C ILE A 124 2.41 15.88 -14.21
N ILE A 125 1.32 15.24 -14.67
CA ILE A 125 0.30 15.90 -15.50
C ILE A 125 -0.36 17.06 -14.73
N SER A 126 -0.67 16.84 -13.45
CA SER A 126 -1.28 17.86 -12.59
C SER A 126 -0.35 19.08 -12.41
N LEU A 127 0.95 18.84 -12.20
CA LEU A 127 1.95 19.92 -12.08
C LEU A 127 2.09 20.70 -13.39
N MET A 128 2.08 20.03 -14.55
CA MET A 128 2.07 20.69 -15.85
C MET A 128 0.81 21.55 -16.03
N GLY A 129 -0.34 21.06 -15.59
CA GLY A 129 -1.60 21.81 -15.62
C GLY A 129 -1.55 23.09 -14.77
N VAL A 130 -1.08 22.97 -13.52
CA VAL A 130 -0.89 24.14 -12.63
C VAL A 130 0.10 25.13 -13.24
N PHE A 131 1.23 24.64 -13.74
CA PHE A 131 2.22 25.47 -14.39
C PHE A 131 1.66 26.25 -15.58
N GLY A 132 0.92 25.58 -16.48
CA GLY A 132 0.26 26.21 -17.62
C GLY A 132 -0.75 27.29 -17.20
N LEU A 133 -1.56 27.01 -16.18
CA LEU A 133 -2.52 27.98 -15.64
C LEU A 133 -1.83 29.20 -15.05
N VAL A 134 -0.76 29.02 -14.30
CA VAL A 134 0.01 30.14 -13.72
C VAL A 134 0.66 30.96 -14.81
N LEU A 135 1.22 30.31 -15.84
CA LEU A 135 1.81 30.99 -16.99
C LEU A 135 0.75 31.85 -17.73
N PHE A 136 -0.39 31.28 -18.01
CA PHE A 136 -1.50 32.00 -18.64
C PHE A 136 -1.99 33.17 -17.79
N ASP A 137 -2.20 32.95 -16.48
CA ASP A 137 -2.64 34.01 -15.56
C ASP A 137 -1.65 35.15 -15.46
N THR A 138 -0.34 34.86 -15.41
CA THR A 138 0.70 35.90 -15.33
C THR A 138 0.83 36.70 -16.61
N GLN A 139 0.68 36.06 -17.77
CA GLN A 139 0.67 36.76 -19.07
C GLN A 139 -0.60 37.60 -19.24
N HIS A 140 -1.77 37.05 -18.94
CA HIS A 140 -3.02 37.78 -19.08
C HIS A 140 -3.14 38.99 -18.13
N ARG A 141 -2.51 38.94 -16.98
CA ARG A 141 -2.49 40.00 -15.96
C ARG A 141 -1.21 40.87 -15.99
N SER A 142 -0.39 40.71 -17.00
CA SER A 142 0.90 41.46 -17.09
C SER A 142 0.71 42.95 -17.00
N ARG A 143 -0.33 43.50 -17.66
CA ARG A 143 -0.68 44.94 -17.61
C ARG A 143 -1.13 45.38 -16.20
N GLU A 144 -1.96 44.56 -15.51
CA GLU A 144 -2.36 44.86 -14.13
C GLU A 144 -1.17 44.84 -13.18
N ILE A 145 -0.26 43.88 -13.36
CA ILE A 145 0.98 43.78 -12.61
C ILE A 145 1.86 45.01 -12.85
N ALA A 146 2.06 45.42 -14.13
CA ALA A 146 2.85 46.59 -14.50
C ALA A 146 2.30 47.88 -13.90
N VAL A 147 0.99 48.14 -14.01
CA VAL A 147 0.32 49.29 -13.41
C VAL A 147 0.53 49.32 -11.89
N ARG A 148 0.33 48.23 -11.22
CA ARG A 148 0.55 48.18 -9.75
C ARG A 148 2.00 48.46 -9.37
N ARG A 149 2.94 47.96 -10.15
CA ARG A 149 4.36 48.21 -9.92
C ARG A 149 4.72 49.71 -10.09
N VAL A 150 4.21 50.32 -11.14
CA VAL A 150 4.40 51.77 -11.37
C VAL A 150 3.77 52.62 -10.25
N MET A 151 2.66 52.19 -9.70
CA MET A 151 1.98 52.85 -8.56
C MET A 151 2.63 52.55 -7.20
N GLY A 152 3.80 51.86 -7.16
CA GLY A 152 4.56 51.59 -5.94
C GLY A 152 4.22 50.28 -5.25
N GLY A 153 3.46 49.40 -5.89
CA GLY A 153 3.16 48.05 -5.37
C GLY A 153 4.43 47.19 -5.23
N SER A 154 4.54 46.51 -4.09
CA SER A 154 5.66 45.61 -3.84
C SER A 154 5.52 44.28 -4.60
N VAL A 155 6.65 43.60 -4.91
CA VAL A 155 6.65 42.25 -5.46
C VAL A 155 5.89 41.31 -4.55
N GLY A 156 6.03 41.47 -3.23
CA GLY A 156 5.35 40.68 -2.23
C GLY A 156 3.81 40.75 -2.30
N ASP A 157 3.27 41.90 -2.68
CA ASP A 157 1.80 42.06 -2.80
C ASP A 157 1.26 41.27 -4.02
N ILE A 158 2.01 41.28 -5.10
CA ILE A 158 1.72 40.51 -6.31
C ILE A 158 1.76 39.00 -5.99
N LEU A 159 2.83 38.56 -5.32
CA LEU A 159 2.97 37.14 -4.90
C LEU A 159 1.85 36.69 -3.97
N LYS A 160 1.45 37.52 -2.99
CA LYS A 160 0.32 37.21 -2.10
C LYS A 160 -0.98 37.06 -2.86
N MET A 161 -1.22 37.92 -3.85
CA MET A 161 -2.44 37.87 -4.67
C MET A 161 -2.54 36.53 -5.44
N PHE A 162 -1.47 36.12 -6.12
CA PHE A 162 -1.44 34.88 -6.86
C PHE A 162 -1.51 33.68 -5.92
N ASN A 163 -0.68 33.61 -4.89
CA ASN A 163 -0.70 32.51 -3.92
C ASN A 163 -2.08 32.35 -3.25
N ALA A 164 -2.72 33.43 -2.83
CA ALA A 164 -4.06 33.37 -2.23
C ALA A 164 -5.14 32.81 -3.19
N LYS A 165 -5.02 33.10 -4.50
CA LYS A 165 -5.89 32.52 -5.53
C LYS A 165 -5.73 31.00 -5.60
N TYR A 166 -4.49 30.53 -5.76
CA TYR A 166 -4.20 29.12 -5.93
C TYR A 166 -4.42 28.30 -4.65
N ILE A 167 -4.14 28.85 -3.47
CA ILE A 167 -4.49 28.22 -2.19
C ILE A 167 -6.01 27.94 -2.12
N ARG A 168 -6.84 28.94 -2.49
CA ARG A 168 -8.31 28.75 -2.48
C ARG A 168 -8.74 27.65 -3.46
N ILE A 169 -8.13 27.57 -4.64
CA ILE A 169 -8.43 26.53 -5.63
C ILE A 169 -8.05 25.14 -5.07
N VAL A 170 -6.86 24.99 -4.49
CA VAL A 170 -6.40 23.71 -3.90
C VAL A 170 -7.31 23.31 -2.74
N LEU A 171 -7.67 24.23 -1.85
CA LEU A 171 -8.57 23.93 -0.74
C LEU A 171 -9.97 23.52 -1.22
N ALA A 172 -10.52 24.20 -2.20
CA ALA A 172 -11.83 23.85 -2.78
C ALA A 172 -11.79 22.46 -3.44
N SER A 173 -10.72 22.16 -4.19
CA SER A 173 -10.52 20.83 -4.79
C SER A 173 -10.35 19.74 -3.72
N PHE A 174 -9.66 20.05 -2.63
CA PHE A 174 -9.47 19.10 -1.53
C PHE A 174 -10.77 18.74 -0.80
N VAL A 175 -11.68 19.72 -0.63
CA VAL A 175 -13.00 19.47 -0.01
C VAL A 175 -13.82 18.44 -0.81
N ILE A 176 -13.60 18.35 -2.12
CA ILE A 176 -14.27 17.35 -2.97
C ILE A 176 -13.45 16.05 -3.00
N ALA A 177 -12.13 16.16 -3.15
CA ALA A 177 -11.26 15.00 -3.32
C ALA A 177 -11.14 14.14 -2.06
N ALA A 178 -11.09 14.74 -0.86
CA ALA A 178 -10.91 13.99 0.38
C ALA A 178 -12.08 13.02 0.69
N PRO A 179 -13.36 13.44 0.64
CA PRO A 179 -14.47 12.52 0.88
C PRO A 179 -14.58 11.45 -0.23
N LEU A 180 -14.29 11.81 -1.49
CA LEU A 180 -14.29 10.85 -2.59
C LEU A 180 -13.20 9.78 -2.40
N SER A 181 -11.99 10.20 -2.06
CA SER A 181 -10.87 9.29 -1.77
C SER A 181 -11.19 8.38 -0.57
N TRP A 182 -11.75 8.93 0.50
CA TRP A 182 -12.17 8.17 1.67
C TRP A 182 -13.22 7.11 1.31
N TRP A 183 -14.21 7.46 0.48
CA TRP A 183 -15.24 6.53 0.01
C TRP A 183 -14.63 5.38 -0.82
N VAL A 184 -13.73 5.70 -1.78
CA VAL A 184 -13.06 4.71 -2.64
C VAL A 184 -12.22 3.75 -1.79
N ILE A 185 -11.42 4.28 -0.86
CA ILE A 185 -10.54 3.48 0.00
C ILE A 185 -11.38 2.57 0.91
N ASN A 186 -12.45 3.08 1.52
CA ASN A 186 -13.33 2.24 2.33
C ASN A 186 -14.01 1.14 1.50
N ARG A 187 -14.41 1.46 0.27
CA ARG A 187 -15.00 0.46 -0.63
C ARG A 187 -14.01 -0.64 -1.00
N TYR A 188 -12.75 -0.27 -1.22
CA TYR A 188 -11.67 -1.22 -1.46
C TYR A 188 -11.40 -2.10 -0.22
N PHE A 189 -11.31 -1.51 0.95
CA PHE A 189 -11.08 -2.25 2.21
C PHE A 189 -12.26 -3.09 2.67
N ALA A 190 -13.46 -2.83 2.20
CA ALA A 190 -14.62 -3.68 2.49
C ALA A 190 -14.45 -5.13 2.00
N GLY A 191 -13.52 -5.38 1.07
CA GLY A 191 -13.13 -6.71 0.62
C GLY A 191 -12.09 -7.42 1.49
N PHE A 192 -11.54 -6.74 2.51
CA PHE A 192 -10.51 -7.28 3.40
C PHE A 192 -11.08 -7.55 4.79
N ALA A 193 -10.90 -8.75 5.30
CA ALA A 193 -11.33 -9.10 6.66
C ALA A 193 -10.51 -8.36 7.73
N TYR A 194 -9.25 -8.04 7.42
CA TYR A 194 -8.35 -7.30 8.30
C TYR A 194 -7.69 -6.17 7.53
N HIS A 195 -7.93 -4.94 7.96
CA HIS A 195 -7.34 -3.74 7.38
C HIS A 195 -6.93 -2.74 8.48
N THR A 196 -5.94 -1.92 8.17
CA THR A 196 -5.52 -0.82 9.03
C THR A 196 -6.53 0.32 8.95
N PRO A 197 -6.92 0.95 10.06
CA PRO A 197 -7.82 2.10 10.02
C PRO A 197 -7.18 3.27 9.26
N ILE A 198 -8.00 3.95 8.47
CA ILE A 198 -7.56 5.14 7.72
C ILE A 198 -7.39 6.29 8.71
N HIS A 199 -6.17 6.77 8.86
CA HIS A 199 -5.86 7.87 9.76
C HIS A 199 -6.07 9.22 9.05
N TRP A 200 -6.74 10.16 9.69
CA TRP A 200 -7.02 11.50 9.17
C TRP A 200 -5.75 12.31 8.82
N TRP A 201 -4.65 12.08 9.52
CA TRP A 201 -3.38 12.78 9.29
C TRP A 201 -2.79 12.52 7.89
N VAL A 202 -3.14 11.39 7.24
CA VAL A 202 -2.73 11.08 5.85
C VAL A 202 -3.32 12.12 4.89
N PHE A 203 -4.59 12.48 5.07
CA PHE A 203 -5.24 13.53 4.27
C PHE A 203 -4.61 14.91 4.54
N ALA A 204 -4.33 15.21 5.81
CA ALA A 204 -3.67 16.47 6.17
C ALA A 204 -2.27 16.58 5.56
N LEU A 205 -1.48 15.50 5.61
CA LEU A 205 -0.14 15.45 5.01
C LEU A 205 -0.21 15.60 3.49
N SER A 206 -1.13 14.91 2.81
CA SER A 206 -1.29 15.02 1.36
C SER A 206 -1.68 16.44 0.94
N LEU A 207 -2.60 17.09 1.66
CA LEU A 207 -2.95 18.49 1.44
C LEU A 207 -1.74 19.41 1.58
N LEU A 208 -0.95 19.22 2.65
CA LEU A 208 0.23 20.03 2.92
C LEU A 208 1.27 19.90 1.80
N ILE A 209 1.53 18.67 1.33
CA ILE A 209 2.46 18.42 0.22
C ILE A 209 1.98 19.09 -1.06
N VAL A 210 0.70 18.93 -1.42
CA VAL A 210 0.13 19.54 -2.63
C VAL A 210 0.17 21.08 -2.55
N LEU A 211 -0.18 21.66 -1.39
CA LEU A 211 -0.06 23.09 -1.17
C LEU A 211 1.39 23.58 -1.30
N ALA A 212 2.33 22.90 -0.68
CA ALA A 212 3.74 23.28 -0.74
C ALA A 212 4.29 23.29 -2.17
N ILE A 213 4.01 22.24 -2.95
CA ILE A 213 4.45 22.14 -4.35
C ILE A 213 3.77 23.20 -5.21
N THR A 214 2.45 23.39 -5.04
CA THR A 214 1.69 24.40 -5.80
C THR A 214 2.21 25.80 -5.50
N MET A 215 2.40 26.12 -4.21
CA MET A 215 2.95 27.43 -3.82
C MET A 215 4.38 27.67 -4.35
N LEU A 216 5.20 26.62 -4.38
CA LEU A 216 6.55 26.72 -4.96
C LEU A 216 6.46 27.12 -6.44
N ILE A 217 5.65 26.42 -7.23
CA ILE A 217 5.48 26.71 -8.67
C ILE A 217 4.91 28.10 -8.89
N VAL A 218 3.86 28.46 -8.16
CA VAL A 218 3.18 29.76 -8.26
C VAL A 218 4.15 30.88 -7.90
N THR A 219 4.90 30.72 -6.80
CA THR A 219 5.84 31.74 -6.33
C THR A 219 6.97 31.94 -7.34
N LEU A 220 7.59 30.87 -7.83
CA LEU A 220 8.69 30.96 -8.81
C LEU A 220 8.24 31.69 -10.09
N ARG A 221 7.08 31.31 -10.62
CA ARG A 221 6.55 31.92 -11.84
C ARG A 221 6.05 33.35 -11.67
N SER A 222 5.36 33.62 -10.56
CA SER A 222 4.91 34.98 -10.27
C SER A 222 6.08 35.94 -9.95
N TRP A 223 7.16 35.40 -9.40
CA TRP A 223 8.39 36.18 -9.17
C TRP A 223 9.01 36.64 -10.50
N ASP A 224 9.17 35.73 -11.47
CA ASP A 224 9.67 36.04 -12.81
C ASP A 224 8.81 37.14 -13.46
N ALA A 225 7.49 37.01 -13.41
CA ALA A 225 6.57 37.98 -13.96
C ALA A 225 6.60 39.33 -13.23
N ALA A 226 6.77 39.33 -11.91
CA ALA A 226 6.84 40.57 -11.11
C ALA A 226 8.18 41.30 -11.21
N THR A 227 9.26 40.62 -11.61
CA THR A 227 10.60 41.20 -11.78
C THR A 227 10.90 41.57 -13.23
N SER A 228 10.08 41.13 -14.19
CA SER A 228 10.22 41.51 -15.60
C SER A 228 10.06 43.04 -15.78
N ASN A 229 10.75 43.61 -16.80
CA ASN A 229 10.76 45.01 -17.04
C ASN A 229 9.35 45.52 -17.43
N PRO A 230 8.76 46.47 -16.66
CA PRO A 230 7.39 46.96 -16.93
C PRO A 230 7.24 47.64 -18.30
N VAL A 231 8.33 48.20 -18.86
CA VAL A 231 8.34 48.91 -20.15
C VAL A 231 8.05 47.96 -21.31
N ASP A 232 8.59 46.74 -21.25
CA ASP A 232 8.39 45.72 -22.30
C ASP A 232 6.96 45.17 -22.29
N SER A 233 6.32 45.14 -21.12
CA SER A 233 4.92 44.70 -20.97
C SER A 233 3.90 45.73 -21.46
N LEU A 234 4.27 47.00 -21.59
CA LEU A 234 3.40 48.09 -22.08
C LEU A 234 3.59 48.40 -23.57
N LYS A 235 4.67 47.88 -24.20
CA LYS A 235 5.05 48.16 -25.58
C LYS A 235 4.58 47.09 -26.59
N ASN A 236 4.19 45.90 -26.13
CA ASN A 236 3.79 44.76 -26.95
C ASN A 236 2.27 44.69 -27.18
N ASP A 237 1.66 45.81 -27.64
CA ASP A 237 0.37 45.87 -28.31
C ASP A 237 0.49 46.46 -29.69
#